data_d27387e744b6146549616ad6510c4ffa
#
_entry.id   d27387e744b6146549616ad6510c4ffa
#
_cell.length_a   1.000
_cell.length_b   1.000
_cell.length_c   1.000
_cell.angle_alpha   90.00
_cell.angle_beta   90.00
_cell.angle_gamma   90.00
#
_symmetry.space_group_name_H-M   'P 1'
#
loop_
_entity.id
_entity.type
_entity.pdbx_description
1 polymer ?
#
loop_
_entity_poly.entity_id
_entity_poly.type
_entity_poly.pdbx_seq_one_letter_code
_entity_poly.pdbx_strand_id
1 'polypeptide(L)'
;MGKTQRAVGELFSQSIAEQAASGPTIVLLDEVETLAADRTRMSLEANPVDIHRATDAVLVQLDALASTHPQLLFLATSNFPQAIDGAFTSRCDLVMEVPPPGAEASRQILRQCLVGVGETFPSIANLADSKDLESLARSTAGLDGRTLRKLVVNALAMRKETAMDPNKLTIADLLAAAKLAQHSRAASKGDRP
;
A
#
# COMPACT_ATOMS: atom_id res chain seq x y z
N MET A 1 -0.88 0.64 -33.47
CA MET A 1 -0.64 1.19 -32.12
C MET A 1 -1.78 0.78 -31.23
N GLY A 2 -1.53 0.04 -30.13
CA GLY A 2 -2.57 -0.38 -29.21
C GLY A 2 -3.23 0.82 -28.51
N LYS A 3 -4.52 0.71 -28.14
CA LYS A 3 -5.26 1.79 -27.47
C LYS A 3 -4.56 2.24 -26.17
N THR A 4 -4.01 1.29 -25.42
CA THR A 4 -3.27 1.56 -24.16
C THR A 4 -2.00 2.40 -24.38
N GLN A 5 -1.18 2.06 -25.38
CA GLN A 5 0.02 2.84 -25.72
C GLN A 5 -0.31 4.28 -26.08
N ARG A 6 -1.37 4.48 -26.85
CA ARG A 6 -1.80 5.82 -27.25
C ARG A 6 -2.26 6.63 -26.05
N ALA A 7 -3.09 6.03 -25.16
CA ALA A 7 -3.58 6.69 -23.96
C ALA A 7 -2.44 7.05 -23.00
N VAL A 8 -1.47 6.15 -22.78
CA VAL A 8 -0.28 6.44 -21.99
C VAL A 8 0.53 7.57 -22.63
N GLY A 9 0.79 7.51 -23.94
CA GLY A 9 1.52 8.55 -24.65
C GLY A 9 0.84 9.91 -24.54
N GLU A 10 -0.48 10.00 -24.71
CA GLU A 10 -1.25 11.24 -24.57
C GLU A 10 -1.20 11.79 -23.13
N LEU A 11 -1.35 10.92 -22.11
CA LEU A 11 -1.26 11.31 -20.70
C LEU A 11 0.09 11.95 -20.37
N PHE A 12 1.18 11.28 -20.75
CA PHE A 12 2.54 11.75 -20.45
C PHE A 12 2.92 12.99 -21.26
N SER A 13 2.70 12.98 -22.58
CA SER A 13 3.14 14.06 -23.46
C SER A 13 2.27 15.32 -23.40
N GLN A 14 1.04 15.23 -22.94
CA GLN A 14 0.13 16.37 -22.80
C GLN A 14 -0.08 16.72 -21.33
N SER A 15 -0.84 15.92 -20.58
CA SER A 15 -1.27 16.32 -19.22
C SER A 15 -0.10 16.50 -18.26
N ILE A 16 0.86 15.55 -18.21
CA ILE A 16 2.01 15.64 -17.29
C ILE A 16 2.97 16.74 -17.75
N ALA A 17 3.25 16.83 -19.05
CA ALA A 17 4.13 17.85 -19.59
C ALA A 17 3.60 19.27 -19.37
N GLU A 18 2.30 19.50 -19.58
CA GLU A 18 1.65 20.80 -19.33
C GLU A 18 1.73 21.21 -17.84
N GLN A 19 1.47 20.28 -16.93
CA GLN A 19 1.61 20.53 -15.49
C GLN A 19 3.06 20.82 -15.12
N ALA A 20 4.00 20.03 -15.62
CA ALA A 20 5.44 20.21 -15.37
C ALA A 20 5.97 21.53 -15.93
N ALA A 21 5.45 22.01 -17.05
CA ALA A 21 5.79 23.32 -17.61
C ALA A 21 5.29 24.48 -16.73
N SER A 22 4.24 24.26 -15.93
CA SER A 22 3.65 25.28 -15.05
C SER A 22 4.41 25.46 -13.73
N GLY A 23 5.27 24.50 -13.34
CA GLY A 23 6.06 24.56 -12.10
C GLY A 23 6.43 23.21 -11.51
N PRO A 24 6.98 23.18 -10.28
CA PRO A 24 7.33 21.95 -9.60
C PRO A 24 6.13 20.99 -9.50
N THR A 25 6.31 19.77 -10.02
CA THR A 25 5.22 18.79 -10.15
C THR A 25 5.67 17.44 -9.60
N ILE A 26 4.79 16.76 -8.85
CA ILE A 26 4.99 15.38 -8.40
C ILE A 26 3.96 14.50 -9.10
N VAL A 27 4.44 13.45 -9.75
CA VAL A 27 3.60 12.43 -10.41
C VAL A 27 3.71 11.13 -9.61
N LEU A 28 2.60 10.66 -9.07
CA LEU A 28 2.52 9.37 -8.39
C LEU A 28 2.08 8.28 -9.38
N LEU A 29 2.91 7.26 -9.53
CA LEU A 29 2.63 6.02 -10.25
C LEU A 29 2.35 4.92 -9.23
N ASP A 30 1.08 4.73 -8.89
CA ASP A 30 0.69 3.70 -7.92
C ASP A 30 0.60 2.33 -8.61
N GLU A 31 1.04 1.27 -7.90
CA GLU A 31 1.10 -0.11 -8.42
C GLU A 31 1.81 -0.19 -9.79
N VAL A 32 3.05 0.35 -9.82
CA VAL A 32 3.80 0.53 -11.08
C VAL A 32 4.08 -0.80 -11.80
N GLU A 33 4.05 -1.93 -11.12
CA GLU A 33 4.14 -3.27 -11.71
C GLU A 33 3.04 -3.54 -12.77
N THR A 34 1.94 -2.80 -12.74
CA THR A 34 0.88 -2.92 -13.76
C THR A 34 1.25 -2.21 -15.07
N LEU A 35 2.10 -1.18 -14.98
CA LEU A 35 2.59 -0.40 -16.12
C LEU A 35 3.96 -0.87 -16.63
N ALA A 36 4.80 -1.38 -15.72
CA ALA A 36 6.19 -1.77 -15.98
C ALA A 36 6.43 -3.22 -15.50
N ALA A 37 5.63 -4.16 -16.01
CA ALA A 37 5.73 -5.57 -15.67
C ALA A 37 7.02 -6.22 -16.19
N ASP A 38 7.62 -7.12 -15.36
CA ASP A 38 8.78 -7.91 -15.75
C ASP A 38 8.44 -8.85 -16.90
N ARG A 39 9.11 -8.65 -18.01
CA ARG A 39 8.94 -9.36 -19.29
C ARG A 39 9.25 -10.85 -19.20
N THR A 40 10.11 -11.25 -18.27
CA THR A 40 10.58 -12.64 -18.13
C THR A 40 9.61 -13.53 -17.37
N ARG A 41 8.68 -12.93 -16.60
CA ARG A 41 7.76 -13.65 -15.70
C ARG A 41 6.33 -13.76 -16.23
N MET A 42 6.05 -13.19 -17.38
CA MET A 42 4.71 -13.25 -17.96
C MET A 42 4.43 -14.59 -18.60
N SER A 43 3.35 -15.26 -18.17
CA SER A 43 2.90 -16.51 -18.75
C SER A 43 2.49 -16.32 -20.21
N LEU A 44 2.65 -17.36 -21.03
CA LEU A 44 2.36 -17.39 -22.47
C LEU A 44 0.87 -17.13 -22.84
N GLU A 45 -0.01 -16.97 -21.85
CA GLU A 45 -1.45 -16.79 -22.04
C GLU A 45 -1.90 -15.31 -22.20
N ALA A 46 -1.09 -14.35 -21.77
CA ALA A 46 -1.35 -12.93 -22.06
C ALA A 46 -0.60 -12.53 -23.34
N ASN A 47 -1.19 -11.69 -24.20
CA ASN A 47 -0.54 -11.24 -25.44
C ASN A 47 0.75 -10.46 -25.10
N PRO A 48 1.96 -11.11 -25.08
CA PRO A 48 3.17 -10.52 -24.49
C PRO A 48 3.61 -9.24 -25.22
N VAL A 49 3.32 -9.18 -26.52
CA VAL A 49 3.75 -8.08 -27.40
C VAL A 49 3.13 -6.75 -27.04
N ASP A 50 1.85 -6.71 -26.64
CA ASP A 50 1.19 -5.44 -26.33
C ASP A 50 1.62 -4.89 -24.96
N ILE A 51 1.94 -5.76 -24.00
CA ILE A 51 2.42 -5.36 -22.67
C ILE A 51 3.86 -4.83 -22.76
N HIS A 52 4.73 -5.54 -23.49
CA HIS A 52 6.10 -5.06 -23.74
C HIS A 52 6.12 -3.66 -24.39
N ARG A 53 5.25 -3.45 -25.37
CA ARG A 53 5.12 -2.16 -26.02
C ARG A 53 4.61 -1.07 -25.08
N ALA A 54 3.70 -1.41 -24.15
CA ALA A 54 3.21 -0.44 -23.16
C ALA A 54 4.31 -0.05 -22.17
N THR A 55 5.07 -1.01 -21.65
CA THR A 55 6.22 -0.75 -20.78
C THR A 55 7.27 0.12 -21.47
N ASP A 56 7.65 -0.23 -22.72
CA ASP A 56 8.61 0.57 -23.51
C ASP A 56 8.11 2.01 -23.73
N ALA A 57 6.82 2.17 -24.00
CA ALA A 57 6.23 3.50 -24.17
C ALA A 57 6.30 4.34 -22.89
N VAL A 58 6.04 3.73 -21.72
CA VAL A 58 6.19 4.42 -20.43
C VAL A 58 7.63 4.84 -20.20
N LEU A 59 8.60 3.94 -20.40
CA LEU A 59 10.02 4.24 -20.19
C LEU A 59 10.52 5.38 -21.07
N VAL A 60 10.16 5.37 -22.35
CA VAL A 60 10.52 6.47 -23.28
C VAL A 60 9.92 7.80 -22.83
N GLN A 61 8.68 7.81 -22.35
CA GLN A 61 8.05 9.04 -21.87
C GLN A 61 8.67 9.55 -20.57
N LEU A 62 9.02 8.65 -19.64
CA LEU A 62 9.74 9.02 -18.42
C LEU A 62 11.08 9.70 -18.72
N ASP A 63 11.88 9.10 -19.62
CA ASP A 63 13.18 9.66 -20.04
C ASP A 63 13.01 11.04 -20.69
N ALA A 64 12.02 11.19 -21.57
CA ALA A 64 11.74 12.46 -22.25
C ALA A 64 11.33 13.56 -21.28
N LEU A 65 10.42 13.27 -20.34
CA LEU A 65 9.95 14.23 -19.35
C LEU A 65 11.03 14.60 -18.34
N ALA A 66 11.80 13.61 -17.85
CA ALA A 66 12.90 13.87 -16.92
C ALA A 66 13.97 14.78 -17.53
N SER A 67 14.26 14.63 -18.84
CA SER A 67 15.24 15.48 -19.53
C SER A 67 14.75 16.90 -19.78
N THR A 68 13.44 17.09 -19.99
CA THR A 68 12.87 18.41 -20.35
C THR A 68 12.36 19.20 -19.16
N HIS A 69 12.01 18.52 -18.06
CA HIS A 69 11.40 19.13 -16.86
C HIS A 69 12.15 18.72 -15.59
N PRO A 70 13.28 19.35 -15.25
CA PRO A 70 14.10 19.00 -14.09
C PRO A 70 13.41 19.22 -12.74
N GLN A 71 12.30 19.96 -12.71
CA GLN A 71 11.45 20.17 -11.52
C GLN A 71 10.34 19.10 -11.37
N LEU A 72 10.28 18.10 -12.26
CA LEU A 72 9.34 17.00 -12.20
C LEU A 72 9.91 15.85 -11.37
N LEU A 73 9.16 15.40 -10.36
CA LEU A 73 9.48 14.24 -9.56
C LEU A 73 8.49 13.12 -9.85
N PHE A 74 8.99 11.96 -10.26
CA PHE A 74 8.21 10.72 -10.30
C PHE A 74 8.35 9.96 -8.99
N LEU A 75 7.23 9.60 -8.38
CA LEU A 75 7.15 8.73 -7.22
C LEU A 75 6.38 7.47 -7.63
N ALA A 76 7.04 6.32 -7.55
CA ALA A 76 6.40 5.04 -7.87
C ALA A 76 6.23 4.19 -6.61
N THR A 77 5.12 3.47 -6.51
CA THR A 77 4.89 2.48 -5.47
C THR A 77 4.67 1.10 -6.08
N SER A 78 5.05 0.06 -5.36
CA SER A 78 4.79 -1.32 -5.75
C SER A 78 4.62 -2.23 -4.53
N ASN A 79 3.71 -3.17 -4.63
CA ASN A 79 3.55 -4.27 -3.70
C ASN A 79 4.35 -5.52 -4.13
N PHE A 80 4.85 -5.54 -5.37
CA PHE A 80 5.55 -6.67 -5.97
C PHE A 80 6.83 -6.21 -6.68
N PRO A 81 7.85 -5.73 -5.94
CA PRO A 81 9.06 -5.18 -6.54
C PRO A 81 9.78 -6.16 -7.48
N GLN A 82 9.66 -7.46 -7.23
CA GLN A 82 10.21 -8.50 -8.10
C GLN A 82 9.43 -8.69 -9.42
N ALA A 83 8.27 -8.06 -9.57
CA ALA A 83 7.47 -8.09 -10.81
C ALA A 83 7.69 -6.84 -11.67
N ILE A 84 8.52 -5.90 -11.22
CA ILE A 84 8.86 -4.70 -11.96
C ILE A 84 10.00 -5.01 -12.94
N ASP A 85 9.89 -4.50 -14.16
CA ASP A 85 10.94 -4.58 -15.17
C ASP A 85 12.24 -3.91 -14.69
N GLY A 86 13.37 -4.60 -14.88
CA GLY A 86 14.69 -4.08 -14.48
C GLY A 86 15.07 -2.78 -15.17
N ALA A 87 14.58 -2.54 -16.38
CA ALA A 87 14.79 -1.27 -17.08
C ALA A 87 14.06 -0.10 -16.41
N PHE A 88 12.94 -0.33 -15.74
CA PHE A 88 12.28 0.68 -14.92
C PHE A 88 13.08 1.00 -13.67
N THR A 89 13.46 -0.03 -12.91
CA THR A 89 14.22 0.16 -11.65
C THR A 89 15.59 0.79 -11.86
N SER A 90 16.24 0.55 -13.01
CA SER A 90 17.53 1.17 -13.35
C SER A 90 17.45 2.68 -13.60
N ARG A 91 16.24 3.23 -13.79
CA ARG A 91 15.97 4.67 -13.95
C ARG A 91 15.63 5.36 -12.63
N CYS A 92 15.45 4.60 -11.57
CA CYS A 92 15.15 5.16 -10.26
C CYS A 92 16.43 5.65 -9.59
N ASP A 93 16.48 6.92 -9.18
CA ASP A 93 17.58 7.49 -8.40
C ASP A 93 17.60 6.93 -6.97
N LEU A 94 16.42 6.52 -6.45
CA LEU A 94 16.26 5.97 -5.12
C LEU A 94 15.20 4.87 -5.11
N VAL A 95 15.56 3.72 -4.55
CA VAL A 95 14.64 2.63 -4.26
C VAL A 95 14.63 2.39 -2.75
N MET A 96 13.46 2.51 -2.13
CA MET A 96 13.29 2.31 -0.70
C MET A 96 12.28 1.21 -0.42
N GLU A 97 12.64 0.31 0.50
CA GLU A 97 11.68 -0.62 1.08
C GLU A 97 10.94 0.04 2.24
N VAL A 98 9.61 -0.06 2.22
CA VAL A 98 8.75 0.35 3.34
C VAL A 98 8.31 -0.92 4.08
N PRO A 99 9.00 -1.30 5.17
CA PRO A 99 8.67 -2.51 5.91
C PRO A 99 7.34 -2.36 6.65
N PRO A 100 6.71 -3.48 7.05
CA PRO A 100 5.60 -3.44 7.99
C PRO A 100 5.97 -2.67 9.26
N PRO A 101 5.00 -2.00 9.90
CA PRO A 101 5.27 -1.22 11.11
C PRO A 101 5.86 -2.09 12.23
N GLY A 102 6.91 -1.58 12.88
CA GLY A 102 7.46 -2.16 14.10
C GLY A 102 6.53 -1.97 15.30
N ALA A 103 6.86 -2.53 16.47
CA ALA A 103 5.99 -2.53 17.65
C ALA A 103 5.57 -1.11 18.08
N GLU A 104 6.49 -0.13 18.06
CA GLU A 104 6.17 1.25 18.44
C GLU A 104 5.22 1.91 17.41
N ALA A 105 5.48 1.76 16.10
CA ALA A 105 4.61 2.28 15.06
C ALA A 105 3.23 1.58 15.11
N SER A 106 3.17 0.27 15.36
CA SER A 106 1.92 -0.47 15.56
C SER A 106 1.14 0.06 16.76
N ARG A 107 1.82 0.34 17.88
CA ARG A 107 1.22 0.93 19.07
C ARG A 107 0.60 2.29 18.76
N GLN A 108 1.31 3.14 18.02
CA GLN A 108 0.80 4.46 17.62
C GLN A 108 -0.41 4.36 16.70
N ILE A 109 -0.39 3.45 15.70
CA ILE A 109 -1.53 3.21 14.81
C ILE A 109 -2.74 2.73 15.59
N LEU A 110 -2.58 1.74 16.47
CA LEU A 110 -3.66 1.22 17.30
C LEU A 110 -4.21 2.29 18.23
N ARG A 111 -3.34 3.07 18.87
CA ARG A 111 -3.73 4.19 19.73
C ARG A 111 -4.58 5.21 18.98
N GLN A 112 -4.14 5.62 17.80
CA GLN A 112 -4.89 6.57 16.96
C GLN A 112 -6.27 6.01 16.57
N CYS A 113 -6.36 4.72 16.23
CA CYS A 113 -7.64 4.08 15.92
C CYS A 113 -8.58 4.05 17.13
N LEU A 114 -8.06 3.70 18.32
CA LEU A 114 -8.85 3.65 19.56
C LEU A 114 -9.35 5.06 19.95
N VAL A 115 -8.50 6.07 19.82
CA VAL A 115 -8.90 7.46 20.08
C VAL A 115 -9.98 7.90 19.10
N GLY A 116 -9.80 7.67 17.79
CA GLY A 116 -10.78 8.06 16.77
C GLY A 116 -12.14 7.36 16.95
N VAL A 117 -12.16 6.05 17.27
CA VAL A 117 -13.42 5.35 17.60
C VAL A 117 -13.99 5.85 18.93
N GLY A 118 -13.11 6.22 19.85
CA GLY A 118 -13.45 6.76 21.17
C GLY A 118 -14.16 8.11 21.14
N GLU A 119 -14.07 8.87 20.06
CA GLU A 119 -14.86 10.10 19.86
C GLU A 119 -16.37 9.82 19.90
N THR A 120 -16.78 8.65 19.41
CA THR A 120 -18.18 8.23 19.44
C THR A 120 -18.49 7.30 20.64
N PHE A 121 -17.50 6.48 21.04
CA PHE A 121 -17.64 5.50 22.12
C PHE A 121 -16.57 5.71 23.20
N PRO A 122 -16.82 6.58 24.19
CA PRO A 122 -15.77 7.07 25.11
C PRO A 122 -15.00 6.01 25.89
N SER A 123 -15.64 4.85 26.20
CA SER A 123 -14.95 3.75 26.89
C SER A 123 -13.81 3.15 26.07
N ILE A 124 -13.88 3.25 24.73
CA ILE A 124 -12.82 2.75 23.83
C ILE A 124 -11.58 3.64 23.89
N ALA A 125 -11.75 4.95 24.06
CA ALA A 125 -10.62 5.87 24.22
C ALA A 125 -9.71 5.49 25.40
N ASN A 126 -10.29 4.99 26.49
CA ASN A 126 -9.53 4.56 27.68
C ASN A 126 -8.58 3.39 27.39
N LEU A 127 -8.88 2.56 26.37
CA LEU A 127 -8.00 1.47 25.96
C LEU A 127 -6.72 1.98 25.30
N ALA A 128 -6.73 3.21 24.74
CA ALA A 128 -5.59 3.82 24.09
C ALA A 128 -4.42 4.11 25.07
N ASP A 129 -4.73 4.27 26.36
CA ASP A 129 -3.74 4.54 27.40
C ASP A 129 -3.52 3.31 28.32
N SER A 130 -4.07 2.14 27.94
CA SER A 130 -3.85 0.89 28.66
C SER A 130 -2.39 0.45 28.58
N LYS A 131 -1.86 -0.06 29.69
CA LYS A 131 -0.53 -0.69 29.74
C LYS A 131 -0.44 -1.93 28.83
N ASP A 132 -1.57 -2.58 28.56
CA ASP A 132 -1.63 -3.77 27.73
C ASP A 132 -1.55 -3.46 26.23
N LEU A 133 -1.68 -2.16 25.83
CA LEU A 133 -1.58 -1.75 24.44
C LEU A 133 -0.18 -2.07 23.86
N GLU A 134 0.86 -2.02 24.66
CA GLU A 134 2.21 -2.41 24.22
C GLU A 134 2.29 -3.91 23.91
N SER A 135 1.69 -4.74 24.79
CA SER A 135 1.62 -6.19 24.56
C SER A 135 0.80 -6.52 23.30
N LEU A 136 -0.32 -5.83 23.10
CA LEU A 136 -1.12 -5.93 21.88
C LEU A 136 -0.29 -5.55 20.65
N ALA A 137 0.43 -4.42 20.68
CA ALA A 137 1.26 -3.98 19.57
C ALA A 137 2.35 -5.01 19.20
N ARG A 138 3.01 -5.61 20.20
CA ARG A 138 3.96 -6.70 19.96
C ARG A 138 3.32 -7.92 19.32
N SER A 139 2.08 -8.26 19.73
CA SER A 139 1.34 -9.39 19.17
C SER A 139 0.87 -9.14 17.71
N THR A 140 0.97 -7.92 17.20
CA THR A 140 0.65 -7.56 15.81
C THR A 140 1.86 -7.54 14.89
N ALA A 141 3.02 -8.04 15.34
CA ALA A 141 4.24 -8.04 14.56
C ALA A 141 4.05 -8.59 13.14
N GLY A 142 4.51 -7.82 12.15
CA GLY A 142 4.42 -8.16 10.74
C GLY A 142 3.06 -7.89 10.08
N LEU A 143 2.03 -7.47 10.78
CA LEU A 143 0.79 -6.97 10.15
C LEU A 143 1.07 -5.61 9.51
N ASP A 144 0.46 -5.35 8.36
CA ASP A 144 0.54 -4.05 7.70
C ASP A 144 -0.37 -3.00 8.36
N GLY A 145 -0.13 -1.72 8.05
CA GLY A 145 -0.87 -0.62 8.66
C GLY A 145 -2.37 -0.62 8.35
N ARG A 146 -2.78 -1.15 7.19
CA ARG A 146 -4.20 -1.30 6.83
C ARG A 146 -4.89 -2.33 7.71
N THR A 147 -4.23 -3.47 7.92
CA THR A 147 -4.72 -4.55 8.81
C THR A 147 -4.83 -4.07 10.25
N LEU A 148 -3.83 -3.31 10.75
CA LEU A 148 -3.86 -2.72 12.09
C LEU A 148 -5.04 -1.76 12.27
N ARG A 149 -5.31 -0.89 11.29
CA ARG A 149 -6.47 0.02 11.34
C ARG A 149 -7.80 -0.70 11.38
N LYS A 150 -7.92 -1.82 10.66
CA LYS A 150 -9.14 -2.65 10.66
C LYS A 150 -9.29 -3.48 11.93
N LEU A 151 -8.24 -3.67 12.72
CA LEU A 151 -8.23 -4.57 13.85
C LEU A 151 -9.26 -4.19 14.91
N VAL A 152 -9.43 -2.89 15.19
CA VAL A 152 -10.42 -2.40 16.17
C VAL A 152 -11.84 -2.70 15.69
N VAL A 153 -12.15 -2.45 14.42
CA VAL A 153 -13.47 -2.73 13.83
C VAL A 153 -13.75 -4.23 13.79
N ASN A 154 -12.75 -5.03 13.44
CA ASN A 154 -12.87 -6.48 13.42
C ASN A 154 -13.13 -7.02 14.83
N ALA A 155 -12.44 -6.51 15.86
CA ALA A 155 -12.66 -6.92 17.25
C ALA A 155 -14.09 -6.60 17.72
N LEU A 156 -14.64 -5.46 17.33
CA LEU A 156 -16.04 -5.10 17.63
C LEU A 156 -17.03 -6.09 17.01
N ALA A 157 -16.74 -6.56 15.79
CA ALA A 157 -17.63 -7.48 15.08
C ALA A 157 -17.54 -8.94 15.55
N MET A 158 -16.51 -9.33 16.31
CA MET A 158 -16.29 -10.72 16.72
C MET A 158 -17.29 -11.23 17.78
N ARG A 159 -17.87 -10.34 18.58
CA ARG A 159 -18.85 -10.68 19.62
C ARG A 159 -20.13 -9.87 19.46
N LYS A 160 -21.26 -10.49 19.70
CA LYS A 160 -22.57 -9.83 19.64
C LYS A 160 -22.65 -8.64 20.61
N GLU A 161 -22.10 -8.81 21.81
CA GLU A 161 -22.11 -7.78 22.85
C GLU A 161 -21.36 -6.51 22.45
N THR A 162 -20.20 -6.66 21.83
CA THR A 162 -19.39 -5.53 21.34
C THR A 162 -19.93 -4.94 20.04
N ALA A 163 -20.60 -5.76 19.20
CA ALA A 163 -21.27 -5.27 17.99
C ALA A 163 -22.51 -4.44 18.33
N MET A 164 -23.23 -4.77 19.40
CA MET A 164 -24.41 -4.04 19.88
C MET A 164 -24.06 -2.84 20.74
N ASP A 165 -23.00 -2.92 21.52
CA ASP A 165 -22.49 -1.86 22.38
C ASP A 165 -20.96 -1.81 22.33
N PRO A 166 -20.39 -0.97 21.45
CA PRO A 166 -18.94 -0.83 21.27
C PRO A 166 -18.19 -0.46 22.56
N ASN A 167 -18.84 0.19 23.54
CA ASN A 167 -18.21 0.52 24.81
C ASN A 167 -17.81 -0.71 25.65
N LYS A 168 -18.26 -1.90 25.28
CA LYS A 168 -17.87 -3.18 25.90
C LYS A 168 -16.62 -3.82 25.31
N LEU A 169 -15.95 -3.14 24.36
CA LEU A 169 -14.70 -3.60 23.79
C LEU A 169 -13.61 -3.68 24.87
N THR A 170 -12.84 -4.78 24.84
CA THR A 170 -11.72 -5.02 25.76
C THR A 170 -10.41 -5.25 25.01
N ILE A 171 -9.28 -5.14 25.70
CA ILE A 171 -7.98 -5.53 25.16
C ILE A 171 -7.93 -7.01 24.77
N ALA A 172 -8.65 -7.87 25.49
CA ALA A 172 -8.73 -9.30 25.15
C ALA A 172 -9.39 -9.53 23.77
N ASP A 173 -10.41 -8.75 23.43
CA ASP A 173 -11.05 -8.80 22.10
C ASP A 173 -10.08 -8.36 20.99
N LEU A 174 -9.31 -7.31 21.24
CA LEU A 174 -8.27 -6.83 20.33
C LEU A 174 -7.17 -7.88 20.13
N LEU A 175 -6.73 -8.54 21.19
CA LEU A 175 -5.76 -9.64 21.12
C LEU A 175 -6.30 -10.84 20.31
N ALA A 176 -7.57 -11.18 20.50
CA ALA A 176 -8.22 -12.23 19.71
C ALA A 176 -8.29 -11.88 18.23
N ALA A 177 -8.65 -10.63 17.90
CA ALA A 177 -8.64 -10.12 16.51
C ALA A 177 -7.23 -10.12 15.90
N ALA A 178 -6.21 -9.75 16.69
CA ALA A 178 -4.82 -9.78 16.24
C ALA A 178 -4.35 -11.19 15.88
N LYS A 179 -4.66 -12.17 16.73
CA LYS A 179 -4.37 -13.59 16.47
C LYS A 179 -5.03 -14.08 15.18
N LEU A 180 -6.31 -13.76 14.99
CA LEU A 180 -7.03 -14.14 13.77
C LEU A 180 -6.39 -13.52 12.52
N ALA A 181 -6.02 -12.23 12.56
CA ALA A 181 -5.35 -11.55 11.47
C ALA A 181 -3.99 -12.18 11.12
N GLN A 182 -3.23 -12.61 12.15
CA GLN A 182 -1.95 -13.32 11.94
C GLN A 182 -2.14 -14.69 11.29
N HIS A 183 -3.16 -15.47 11.70
CA HIS A 183 -3.47 -16.75 11.09
C HIS A 183 -3.86 -16.59 9.62
N SER A 184 -4.73 -15.63 9.32
CA SER A 184 -5.14 -15.33 7.93
C SER A 184 -3.95 -14.94 7.05
N ARG A 185 -2.99 -14.17 7.60
CA ARG A 185 -1.75 -13.82 6.90
C ARG A 185 -0.85 -15.02 6.64
N ALA A 186 -0.70 -15.91 7.64
CA ALA A 186 0.10 -17.11 7.50
C ALA A 186 -0.47 -18.05 6.41
N ALA A 187 -1.79 -18.22 6.39
CA ALA A 187 -2.49 -18.99 5.37
C ALA A 187 -2.25 -18.41 3.96
N SER A 188 -2.39 -17.08 3.79
CA SER A 188 -2.17 -16.43 2.49
C SER A 188 -0.71 -16.44 2.00
N LYS A 189 0.28 -16.68 2.88
CA LYS A 189 1.69 -16.85 2.50
C LYS A 189 2.04 -18.28 2.16
N GLY A 190 1.33 -19.26 2.73
CA GLY A 190 1.56 -20.69 2.48
C GLY A 190 1.02 -21.19 1.15
N ASP A 191 0.05 -20.49 0.56
CA ASP A 191 -0.59 -20.85 -0.72
C ASP A 191 0.06 -20.20 -1.96
N ARG A 192 1.23 -19.58 -1.81
CA ARG A 192 1.97 -19.07 -2.98
C ARG A 192 2.98 -20.11 -3.42
N PRO A 193 2.78 -20.69 -4.63
CA PRO A 193 3.74 -21.60 -5.25
C PRO A 193 5.08 -20.91 -5.55
#